data_7726d4893a7cf28f257230f6b3a3e5f3
#
_entry.id   7726d4893a7cf28f257230f6b3a3e5f3
#
_cell.length_a   1.000
_cell.length_b   1.000
_cell.length_c   1.000
_cell.angle_alpha   90.00
_cell.angle_beta   90.00
_cell.angle_gamma   90.00
#
_symmetry.space_group_name_H-M   'P 1'
#
loop_
_entity.id
_entity.type
_entity.pdbx_description
1 polymer ?
#
loop_
_entity_poly.entity_id
_entity_poly.type
_entity_poly.pdbx_seq_one_letter_code
_entity_poly.pdbx_strand_id
1 'polypeptide(L)'
;GGDFENSDGTGGYAASFYGYCNGQQEANAGACSYTQYTLPDEADNGLQHQPCTISMAKTSSPNTGGSQFFLIPEDSTPSWLDGQHTVFGTIIAGCEAVTSISEVPTGSNDRPTNPVNLESAVLL
;
A
#
# COMPACT_ATOMS: atom_id res chain seq x y z
N GLY A 1 -4.56 3.20 2.46
CA GLY A 1 -4.75 4.42 1.65
C GLY A 1 -4.29 4.25 0.21
N GLY A 2 -4.37 5.32 -0.59
CA GLY A 2 -3.81 5.36 -1.95
C GLY A 2 -4.72 4.87 -3.07
N ASP A 3 -5.93 4.40 -2.80
CA ASP A 3 -6.92 4.11 -3.84
C ASP A 3 -7.61 5.41 -4.28
N PHE A 4 -7.01 6.06 -5.27
CA PHE A 4 -7.51 7.33 -5.80
C PHE A 4 -8.59 7.14 -6.87
N GLU A 5 -8.78 5.93 -7.40
CA GLU A 5 -9.79 5.63 -8.41
C GLU A 5 -11.16 5.33 -7.80
N ASN A 6 -11.22 4.37 -6.88
CA ASN A 6 -12.49 3.80 -6.40
C ASN A 6 -12.76 4.10 -4.93
N SER A 7 -11.74 4.42 -4.14
CA SER A 7 -11.83 4.63 -2.69
C SER A 7 -12.47 3.46 -1.92
N ASP A 8 -12.28 2.24 -2.42
CA ASP A 8 -12.86 1.00 -1.85
C ASP A 8 -11.82 -0.13 -1.70
N GLY A 9 -10.55 0.13 -2.06
CA GLY A 9 -9.44 -0.82 -1.99
C GLY A 9 -9.23 -1.63 -3.27
N THR A 10 -9.97 -1.36 -4.34
CA THR A 10 -9.87 -2.14 -5.60
C THR A 10 -9.13 -1.44 -6.72
N GLY A 11 -8.90 -0.12 -6.61
CA GLY A 11 -8.27 0.70 -7.65
C GLY A 11 -6.84 1.12 -7.33
N GLY A 12 -6.32 2.01 -8.16
CA GLY A 12 -4.98 2.59 -8.01
C GLY A 12 -3.92 1.87 -8.84
N TYR A 13 -3.13 2.63 -9.57
CA TYR A 13 -2.05 2.16 -10.45
C TYR A 13 -0.78 2.98 -10.22
N ALA A 14 0.35 2.51 -10.73
CA ALA A 14 1.61 3.24 -10.66
C ALA A 14 1.58 4.48 -11.57
N ALA A 15 2.11 5.60 -11.07
CA ALA A 15 2.11 6.88 -11.79
C ALA A 15 2.93 6.86 -13.09
N SER A 16 3.86 5.93 -13.20
CA SER A 16 4.75 5.76 -14.35
C SER A 16 4.96 4.28 -14.65
N PHE A 17 5.46 3.99 -15.84
CA PHE A 17 5.84 2.63 -16.22
C PHE A 17 7.17 2.24 -15.56
N TYR A 18 7.12 1.19 -14.75
CA TYR A 18 8.27 0.60 -14.04
C TYR A 18 8.61 -0.82 -14.54
N GLY A 19 8.27 -1.11 -15.80
CA GLY A 19 8.55 -2.41 -16.40
C GLY A 19 7.45 -3.45 -16.21
N TYR A 20 6.30 -3.09 -15.61
CA TYR A 20 5.23 -4.03 -15.32
C TYR A 20 3.85 -3.50 -15.68
N CYS A 21 3.00 -4.41 -16.19
CA CYS A 21 1.58 -4.20 -16.48
C CYS A 21 0.78 -5.33 -15.80
N ASN A 22 -0.09 -5.00 -14.84
CA ASN A 22 -0.85 -6.00 -14.08
C ASN A 22 0.03 -7.14 -13.52
N GLY A 23 1.22 -6.81 -13.05
CA GLY A 23 2.17 -7.79 -12.50
C GLY A 23 3.00 -8.55 -13.53
N GLN A 24 2.77 -8.36 -14.82
CA GLN A 24 3.56 -8.97 -15.90
C GLN A 24 4.66 -8.03 -16.36
N GLN A 25 5.87 -8.55 -16.50
CA GLN A 25 6.99 -7.77 -17.02
C GLN A 25 6.80 -7.46 -18.50
N GLU A 26 6.98 -6.21 -18.87
CA GLU A 26 6.81 -5.72 -20.23
C GLU A 26 8.01 -4.90 -20.70
N ALA A 27 8.28 -4.94 -22.00
CA ALA A 27 9.47 -4.29 -22.58
C ALA A 27 9.36 -2.76 -22.66
N ASN A 28 8.16 -2.22 -22.74
CA ASN A 28 7.92 -0.78 -22.89
C ASN A 28 6.53 -0.36 -22.42
N ALA A 29 6.36 0.94 -22.18
CA ALA A 29 5.13 1.54 -21.69
C ALA A 29 3.91 1.39 -22.63
N GLY A 30 4.13 1.13 -23.92
CA GLY A 30 3.05 0.93 -24.87
C GLY A 30 2.43 -0.47 -24.87
N ALA A 31 2.93 -1.38 -24.05
CA ALA A 31 2.42 -2.75 -23.95
C ALA A 31 1.04 -2.84 -23.33
N CYS A 32 0.65 -1.86 -22.50
CA CYS A 32 -0.66 -1.79 -21.87
C CYS A 32 -1.13 -0.34 -21.65
N SER A 33 -2.37 -0.18 -21.18
CA SER A 33 -2.87 1.13 -20.73
C SER A 33 -2.10 1.59 -19.49
N TYR A 34 -1.92 2.90 -19.31
CA TYR A 34 -1.30 3.48 -18.12
C TYR A 34 -2.05 3.10 -16.82
N THR A 35 -3.35 2.83 -16.89
CA THR A 35 -4.15 2.35 -15.75
C THR A 35 -3.83 0.92 -15.31
N GLN A 36 -2.97 0.23 -16.05
CA GLN A 36 -2.52 -1.12 -15.76
C GLN A 36 -1.05 -1.16 -15.27
N TYR A 37 -0.41 0.01 -15.13
CA TYR A 37 0.96 0.07 -14.63
C TYR A 37 1.04 -0.36 -13.18
N THR A 38 1.98 -1.26 -12.90
CA THR A 38 2.26 -1.75 -11.56
C THR A 38 3.75 -1.63 -11.22
N LEU A 39 4.05 -1.75 -9.93
CA LEU A 39 5.42 -1.67 -9.41
C LEU A 39 6.01 -3.06 -9.25
N PRO A 40 7.32 -3.23 -9.49
CA PRO A 40 8.03 -4.43 -9.06
C PRO A 40 7.98 -4.56 -7.53
N ASP A 41 7.93 -5.79 -7.04
CA ASP A 41 8.10 -6.05 -5.61
C ASP A 41 9.56 -5.81 -5.20
N GLU A 42 9.77 -5.08 -4.11
CA GLU A 42 11.06 -4.82 -3.48
C GLU A 42 11.05 -5.37 -2.03
N ALA A 43 10.33 -6.47 -1.81
CA ALA A 43 10.11 -7.05 -0.49
C ALA A 43 11.35 -7.75 0.10
N ASP A 44 12.37 -8.03 -0.73
CA ASP A 44 13.68 -8.58 -0.32
C ASP A 44 14.69 -7.46 -0.03
N ASN A 45 14.27 -6.44 0.72
CA ASN A 45 15.09 -5.29 1.08
C ASN A 45 15.62 -5.34 2.54
N GLY A 46 15.36 -6.44 3.25
CA GLY A 46 15.77 -6.63 4.65
C GLY A 46 14.89 -5.91 5.66
N LEU A 47 13.85 -5.18 5.23
CA LEU A 47 12.90 -4.53 6.12
C LEU A 47 11.76 -5.48 6.50
N GLN A 48 11.23 -5.30 7.70
CA GLN A 48 10.16 -6.12 8.26
C GLN A 48 8.96 -5.26 8.65
N HIS A 49 7.79 -5.89 8.73
CA HIS A 49 6.56 -5.25 9.19
C HIS A 49 6.57 -5.10 10.71
N GLN A 50 7.29 -4.08 11.18
CA GLN A 50 7.33 -3.67 12.57
C GLN A 50 6.25 -2.63 12.87
N PRO A 51 5.90 -2.38 14.14
CA PRO A 51 5.04 -1.26 14.51
C PRO A 51 5.45 0.04 13.83
N CYS A 52 4.47 0.82 13.40
CA CYS A 52 4.67 2.14 12.77
C CYS A 52 5.40 2.11 11.42
N THR A 53 5.45 0.98 10.73
CA THR A 53 5.98 0.94 9.36
C THR A 53 4.88 1.20 8.32
N ILE A 54 5.31 1.60 7.13
CA ILE A 54 4.46 1.74 5.94
C ILE A 54 4.88 0.74 4.88
N SER A 55 3.90 0.07 4.28
CA SER A 55 4.13 -0.99 3.30
C SER A 55 3.18 -0.88 2.11
N MET A 56 3.62 -1.38 0.95
CA MET A 56 2.83 -1.39 -0.27
C MET A 56 1.74 -2.45 -0.22
N ALA A 57 0.52 -2.05 -0.55
CA ALA A 57 -0.57 -2.98 -0.82
C ALA A 57 -0.43 -3.56 -2.24
N LYS A 58 -0.77 -4.82 -2.38
CA LYS A 58 -0.79 -5.54 -3.66
C LYS A 58 -1.74 -6.73 -3.59
N THR A 59 -2.03 -7.34 -4.72
CA THR A 59 -2.76 -8.62 -4.77
C THR A 59 -1.86 -9.78 -4.33
N SER A 60 -2.40 -11.00 -4.31
CA SER A 60 -1.60 -12.21 -4.05
C SER A 60 -0.55 -12.51 -5.13
N SER A 61 -0.68 -11.92 -6.31
CA SER A 61 0.30 -12.08 -7.39
C SER A 61 1.49 -11.14 -7.18
N PRO A 62 2.70 -11.52 -7.63
CA PRO A 62 3.88 -10.66 -7.54
C PRO A 62 3.76 -9.45 -8.47
N ASN A 63 4.45 -8.37 -8.12
CA ASN A 63 4.60 -7.16 -8.93
C ASN A 63 3.27 -6.47 -9.29
N THR A 64 2.26 -6.57 -8.42
CA THR A 64 0.94 -5.97 -8.62
C THR A 64 0.68 -4.75 -7.75
N GLY A 65 1.68 -4.24 -7.05
CA GLY A 65 1.59 -2.98 -6.33
C GLY A 65 1.30 -1.82 -7.28
N GLY A 66 0.44 -0.90 -6.83
CA GLY A 66 0.09 0.32 -7.58
C GLY A 66 0.36 1.55 -6.73
N SER A 67 -0.69 2.28 -6.37
CA SER A 67 -0.62 3.44 -5.49
C SER A 67 -1.04 3.14 -4.04
N GLN A 68 -1.60 1.97 -3.78
CA GLN A 68 -2.12 1.67 -2.45
C GLN A 68 -1.02 1.29 -1.47
N PHE A 69 -1.20 1.71 -0.22
CA PHE A 69 -0.31 1.41 0.89
C PHE A 69 -1.13 1.14 2.17
N PHE A 70 -0.47 0.55 3.16
CA PHE A 70 -1.03 0.38 4.49
C PHE A 70 -0.01 0.77 5.57
N LEU A 71 -0.53 1.15 6.72
CA LEU A 71 0.24 1.56 7.89
C LEU A 71 0.05 0.52 8.98
N ILE A 72 1.13 0.18 9.68
CA ILE A 72 1.10 -0.78 10.77
C ILE A 72 0.84 -0.03 12.09
N PRO A 73 -0.21 -0.36 12.85
CA PRO A 73 -0.43 0.19 14.19
C PRO A 73 0.70 -0.14 15.17
N GLU A 74 0.80 0.62 16.27
CA GLU A 74 1.84 0.43 17.30
C GLU A 74 1.80 -0.94 17.98
N ASP A 75 0.65 -1.55 18.04
CA ASP A 75 0.39 -2.82 18.72
C ASP A 75 0.36 -4.04 17.77
N SER A 76 0.79 -3.88 16.53
CA SER A 76 0.76 -4.92 15.50
C SER A 76 2.14 -5.24 14.93
N THR A 77 2.38 -6.53 14.65
CA THR A 77 3.59 -7.04 14.00
C THR A 77 3.21 -8.16 13.01
N PRO A 78 2.65 -7.83 11.83
CA PRO A 78 2.18 -8.82 10.88
C PRO A 78 3.34 -9.48 10.11
N SER A 79 4.17 -10.25 10.81
CA SER A 79 5.40 -10.86 10.26
C SER A 79 5.15 -11.85 9.09
N TRP A 80 3.92 -12.33 8.93
CA TRP A 80 3.55 -13.17 7.76
C TRP A 80 3.56 -12.42 6.43
N LEU A 81 3.65 -11.09 6.46
CA LEU A 81 3.77 -10.25 5.26
C LEU A 81 5.23 -10.02 4.85
N ASP A 82 6.20 -10.36 5.71
CA ASP A 82 7.62 -10.17 5.44
C ASP A 82 8.07 -10.97 4.21
N GLY A 83 8.85 -10.33 3.35
CA GLY A 83 9.27 -10.93 2.08
C GLY A 83 8.17 -11.02 1.00
N GLN A 84 6.95 -10.55 1.28
CA GLN A 84 5.84 -10.56 0.32
C GLN A 84 5.38 -9.15 -0.04
N HIS A 85 5.27 -8.26 0.95
CA HIS A 85 4.92 -6.86 0.75
C HIS A 85 6.14 -5.98 1.00
N THR A 86 6.28 -4.91 0.21
CA THR A 86 7.43 -4.00 0.30
C THR A 86 7.25 -3.00 1.42
N VAL A 87 7.99 -3.14 2.50
CA VAL A 87 8.13 -2.09 3.52
C VAL A 87 9.05 -1.01 2.96
N PHE A 88 8.64 0.26 2.99
CA PHE A 88 9.40 1.35 2.39
C PHE A 88 9.55 2.59 3.28
N GLY A 89 9.04 2.55 4.49
CA GLY A 89 9.16 3.67 5.41
C GLY A 89 8.71 3.37 6.83
N THR A 90 8.94 4.35 7.70
CA THR A 90 8.56 4.30 9.11
C THR A 90 7.94 5.64 9.50
N ILE A 91 6.87 5.59 10.28
CA ILE A 91 6.21 6.76 10.86
C ILE A 91 7.09 7.26 12.00
N ILE A 92 7.58 8.47 11.93
CA ILE A 92 8.49 9.07 12.92
C ILE A 92 7.78 9.84 14.02
N ALA A 93 6.49 10.16 13.85
CA ALA A 93 5.65 10.82 14.85
C ALA A 93 4.17 10.58 14.53
N GLY A 94 3.33 10.47 15.55
CA GLY A 94 1.88 10.35 15.39
C GLY A 94 1.38 8.94 15.07
N CYS A 95 2.15 7.90 15.34
CA CYS A 95 1.74 6.52 15.09
C CYS A 95 0.53 6.10 15.93
N GLU A 96 0.33 6.71 17.09
CA GLU A 96 -0.86 6.53 17.92
C GLU A 96 -2.17 6.87 17.17
N ALA A 97 -2.10 7.77 16.17
CA ALA A 97 -3.24 8.05 15.31
C ALA A 97 -3.58 6.85 14.41
N VAL A 98 -2.58 6.10 13.93
CA VAL A 98 -2.79 4.88 13.15
C VAL A 98 -3.47 3.81 13.99
N THR A 99 -3.03 3.62 15.24
CA THR A 99 -3.66 2.71 16.19
C THR A 99 -5.12 3.11 16.43
N SER A 100 -5.37 4.40 16.69
CA SER A 100 -6.74 4.90 16.87
C SER A 100 -7.63 4.66 15.63
N ILE A 101 -7.09 4.80 14.42
CA ILE A 101 -7.81 4.53 13.18
C ILE A 101 -8.11 3.03 13.04
N SER A 102 -7.22 2.15 13.46
CA SER A 102 -7.43 0.70 13.38
C SER A 102 -8.58 0.21 14.28
N GLU A 103 -8.95 0.97 15.29
CA GLU A 103 -9.98 0.66 16.28
C GLU A 103 -11.36 1.29 15.94
N VAL A 104 -11.47 2.09 14.88
CA VAL A 104 -12.76 2.73 14.55
C VAL A 104 -13.81 1.70 14.14
N PRO A 105 -15.10 1.96 14.41
CA PRO A 105 -16.18 1.10 13.93
C PRO A 105 -16.17 0.97 12.42
N THR A 106 -16.28 -0.27 11.92
CA THR A 106 -16.29 -0.59 10.49
C THR A 106 -17.60 -1.22 10.06
N GLY A 107 -17.90 -1.10 8.78
CA GLY A 107 -18.99 -1.77 8.10
C GLY A 107 -18.49 -2.91 7.21
N SER A 108 -19.17 -3.14 6.09
CA SER A 108 -18.77 -4.17 5.13
C SER A 108 -17.37 -3.89 4.57
N ASN A 109 -16.59 -4.96 4.38
CA ASN A 109 -15.21 -4.93 3.86
C ASN A 109 -14.26 -4.07 4.73
N ASP A 110 -14.49 -4.07 6.04
CA ASP A 110 -13.69 -3.32 7.03
C ASP A 110 -13.59 -1.81 6.75
N ARG A 111 -14.55 -1.28 6.00
CA ARG A 111 -14.60 0.16 5.72
C ARG A 111 -15.08 0.92 6.95
N PRO A 112 -14.36 1.97 7.40
CA PRO A 112 -14.81 2.80 8.51
C PRO A 112 -16.22 3.36 8.26
N THR A 113 -17.09 3.28 9.28
CA THR A 113 -18.46 3.82 9.20
C THR A 113 -18.47 5.34 9.08
N ASN A 114 -17.48 6.00 9.67
CA ASN A 114 -17.21 7.42 9.46
C ASN A 114 -15.95 7.55 8.60
N PRO A 115 -15.95 8.37 7.54
CA PRO A 115 -14.80 8.52 6.66
C PRO A 115 -13.54 8.94 7.42
N VAL A 116 -12.42 8.29 7.11
CA VAL A 116 -11.09 8.69 7.55
C VAL A 116 -10.34 9.23 6.34
N ASN A 117 -9.92 10.50 6.39
CA ASN A 117 -9.27 11.17 5.28
C ASN A 117 -7.80 11.44 5.59
N LEU A 118 -6.93 11.14 4.63
CA LEU A 118 -5.55 11.61 4.63
C LEU A 118 -5.53 13.03 4.03
N GLU A 119 -5.34 14.03 4.88
CA GLU A 119 -5.38 15.43 4.44
C GLU A 119 -4.09 15.86 3.75
N SER A 120 -2.96 15.34 4.19
CA SER A 120 -1.67 15.62 3.57
C SER A 120 -0.66 14.52 3.85
N ALA A 121 0.31 14.39 2.95
CA ALA A 121 1.51 13.59 3.13
C ALA A 121 2.72 14.41 2.70
N VAL A 122 3.77 14.44 3.53
CA VAL A 122 5.01 15.18 3.25
C VAL A 122 6.19 14.24 3.44
N LEU A 123 7.09 14.21 2.47
CA LEU A 123 8.36 13.52 2.59
C LEU A 123 9.36 14.42 3.33
N LEU A 124 10.01 13.88 4.36
CA LEU A 124 11.02 14.55 5.18
C LEU A 124 12.44 14.11 4.81
#